data_2289da7b5b6ac5c3bab9908b4afa761d
#
_entry.id   2289da7b5b6ac5c3bab9908b4afa761d
#
_cell.length_a   1.000
_cell.length_b   1.000
_cell.length_c   1.000
_cell.angle_alpha   90.00
_cell.angle_beta   90.00
_cell.angle_gamma   90.00
#
_symmetry.space_group_name_H-M   'P 1'
#
loop_
_entity.id
_entity.type
_entity.pdbx_description
1 polymer ?
#
loop_
_entity_poly.entity_id
_entity_poly.type
_entity_poly.pdbx_seq_one_letter_code
_entity_poly.pdbx_strand_id
1 'polypeptide(L)'
;MVKGAIFDLDGTLIDSMFIWDTFGEDYLKSFGIEAKENLAEIFKSFTLEQAAEYYRNHYSIELSVEEIVDDINNMVAEIYRTKVVLKPGVSDFLKRLQTAGVKMCVATVTDKPIVEDILKRLNVREYFSEIFTCSKVGYNKETPEIYRQALKHLETEKTETVVFEDVLHALTTAKDDGFKVAAVYDAHEPKQEEMKEISDYYIMDFGSFCFTTEMKTALTIAGSDSSGGAGVQADIKTMTMNGVYAMSAVTALTAQNTLGVRAILEVAPDFLKEQLDAIFEDIFPDSVKIGMVSSSELINVIADRLKYYNAKNIVVDPVMVATSGSALIKTDAIKTLVEKLLPIATVVTPNIPEAEILSDMKINNKEDMIKAAKYVGESYGCSVLLKGGHSINDANDLLYENGNFVWFDGKRIDNPNTHGTGCTLSSAIASNLAKGLSLAESAKKAKEYISDALAEGLDLGNGSGPMKHNFGLLTKYGKVKQ
;
A
#
# COMPACT_ATOMS: atom_id res chain seq x y z
N MET A 1 -4.58 -7.24 -17.08
CA MET A 1 -5.34 -6.45 -16.06
C MET A 1 -6.45 -7.34 -15.51
N VAL A 2 -6.70 -7.34 -14.20
CA VAL A 2 -7.78 -8.11 -13.58
C VAL A 2 -9.11 -7.42 -13.87
N LYS A 3 -10.08 -8.18 -14.37
CA LYS A 3 -11.44 -7.69 -14.70
C LYS A 3 -12.53 -8.40 -13.89
N GLY A 4 -12.23 -9.61 -13.38
CA GLY A 4 -13.13 -10.41 -12.56
C GLY A 4 -12.49 -10.89 -11.27
N ALA A 5 -13.26 -10.99 -10.19
CA ALA A 5 -12.84 -11.55 -8.93
C ALA A 5 -13.95 -12.44 -8.34
N ILE A 6 -13.60 -13.67 -8.01
CA ILE A 6 -14.48 -14.65 -7.41
C ILE A 6 -13.93 -14.94 -6.01
N PHE A 7 -14.72 -14.65 -4.99
CA PHE A 7 -14.28 -14.81 -3.61
C PHE A 7 -14.98 -15.99 -2.94
N ASP A 8 -14.19 -16.82 -2.27
CA ASP A 8 -14.75 -17.60 -1.18
C ASP A 8 -15.18 -16.67 -0.03
N LEU A 9 -15.96 -17.19 0.90
CA LEU A 9 -16.47 -16.43 2.04
C LEU A 9 -15.66 -16.70 3.30
N ASP A 10 -15.75 -17.96 3.78
CA ASP A 10 -15.23 -18.39 5.08
C ASP A 10 -13.71 -18.53 5.05
N GLY A 11 -13.01 -17.94 6.03
CA GLY A 11 -11.55 -17.91 6.01
C GLY A 11 -10.94 -17.01 4.92
N THR A 12 -11.73 -16.55 3.95
CA THR A 12 -11.31 -15.67 2.85
C THR A 12 -11.75 -14.22 3.06
N LEU A 13 -13.05 -13.92 2.99
CA LEU A 13 -13.58 -12.57 3.22
C LEU A 13 -13.85 -12.30 4.69
N ILE A 14 -14.28 -13.31 5.41
CA ILE A 14 -14.67 -13.23 6.83
C ILE A 14 -13.79 -14.11 7.69
N ASP A 15 -13.56 -13.65 8.91
CA ASP A 15 -12.89 -14.40 9.96
C ASP A 15 -13.93 -15.25 10.69
N SER A 16 -14.13 -16.48 10.21
CA SER A 16 -15.15 -17.42 10.69
C SER A 16 -14.59 -18.77 11.12
N MET A 17 -13.33 -19.07 10.80
CA MET A 17 -12.77 -20.42 11.02
C MET A 17 -12.66 -20.79 12.50
N PHE A 18 -12.56 -19.81 13.39
CA PHE A 18 -12.56 -20.03 14.86
C PHE A 18 -13.83 -20.75 15.36
N ILE A 19 -14.92 -20.72 14.61
CA ILE A 19 -16.18 -21.42 14.96
C ILE A 19 -15.89 -22.90 15.11
N TRP A 20 -15.12 -23.46 14.19
CA TRP A 20 -14.83 -24.90 14.13
C TRP A 20 -13.87 -25.36 15.23
N ASP A 21 -13.15 -24.45 15.88
CA ASP A 21 -12.28 -24.78 17.00
C ASP A 21 -13.05 -25.02 18.30
N THR A 22 -14.23 -24.42 18.45
CA THR A 22 -14.95 -24.41 19.73
C THR A 22 -16.37 -24.93 19.66
N PHE A 23 -16.92 -25.14 18.45
CA PHE A 23 -18.34 -25.47 18.32
C PHE A 23 -18.72 -26.75 19.07
N GLY A 24 -17.81 -27.72 19.13
CA GLY A 24 -18.03 -28.98 19.80
C GLY A 24 -18.24 -28.82 21.30
N GLU A 25 -17.37 -28.08 21.95
CA GLU A 25 -17.46 -27.75 23.36
C GLU A 25 -18.60 -26.77 23.68
N ASP A 26 -18.82 -25.78 22.77
CA ASP A 26 -19.88 -24.79 22.95
C ASP A 26 -21.27 -25.39 22.85
N TYR A 27 -21.46 -26.39 21.98
CA TYR A 27 -22.70 -27.15 21.94
C TYR A 27 -22.98 -27.89 23.25
N LEU A 28 -21.98 -28.59 23.83
CA LEU A 28 -22.12 -29.25 25.12
C LEU A 28 -22.40 -28.27 26.26
N LYS A 29 -21.74 -27.12 26.26
CA LYS A 29 -21.98 -26.07 27.27
C LYS A 29 -23.43 -25.56 27.27
N SER A 30 -24.12 -25.60 26.13
CA SER A 30 -25.54 -25.22 26.05
C SER A 30 -26.45 -26.15 26.87
N PHE A 31 -26.02 -27.39 27.12
CA PHE A 31 -26.65 -28.36 28.00
C PHE A 31 -26.06 -28.38 29.43
N GLY A 32 -25.10 -27.48 29.74
CA GLY A 32 -24.41 -27.47 31.03
C GLY A 32 -23.40 -28.62 31.21
N ILE A 33 -22.96 -29.23 30.09
CA ILE A 33 -22.04 -30.36 30.09
C ILE A 33 -20.63 -29.84 29.73
N GLU A 34 -19.62 -30.20 30.51
CA GLU A 34 -18.22 -29.97 30.17
C GLU A 34 -17.68 -31.11 29.29
N ALA A 35 -16.98 -30.75 28.23
CA ALA A 35 -16.31 -31.70 27.36
C ALA A 35 -15.21 -32.45 28.15
N LYS A 36 -15.13 -33.76 27.98
CA LYS A 36 -14.13 -34.64 28.63
C LYS A 36 -12.84 -34.75 27.81
N GLU A 37 -12.89 -34.34 26.55
CA GLU A 37 -11.85 -34.50 25.54
C GLU A 37 -11.81 -33.27 24.67
N ASN A 38 -10.74 -33.11 23.87
CA ASN A 38 -10.66 -32.05 22.84
C ASN A 38 -11.54 -32.44 21.65
N LEU A 39 -12.76 -31.90 21.61
CA LEU A 39 -13.72 -32.23 20.56
C LEU A 39 -13.34 -31.65 19.19
N ALA A 40 -12.61 -30.54 19.15
CA ALA A 40 -12.11 -29.98 17.89
C ALA A 40 -11.20 -30.98 17.14
N GLU A 41 -10.32 -31.66 17.84
CA GLU A 41 -9.47 -32.70 17.23
C GLU A 41 -10.26 -33.94 16.79
N ILE A 42 -11.25 -34.37 17.60
CA ILE A 42 -12.07 -35.53 17.29
C ILE A 42 -12.97 -35.26 16.08
N PHE A 43 -13.57 -34.07 16.02
CA PHE A 43 -14.53 -33.72 14.96
C PHE A 43 -13.89 -33.25 13.66
N LYS A 44 -12.58 -33.07 13.63
CA LYS A 44 -11.84 -32.60 12.44
C LYS A 44 -12.14 -33.37 11.16
N SER A 45 -12.50 -34.65 11.29
CA SER A 45 -12.85 -35.52 10.14
C SER A 45 -14.30 -35.99 10.14
N PHE A 46 -15.12 -35.49 11.07
CA PHE A 46 -16.51 -35.92 11.21
C PHE A 46 -17.45 -35.09 10.34
N THR A 47 -18.53 -35.73 9.86
CA THR A 47 -19.71 -34.99 9.40
C THR A 47 -20.52 -34.52 10.61
N LEU A 48 -21.46 -33.59 10.42
CA LEU A 48 -22.34 -33.13 11.51
C LEU A 48 -23.17 -34.28 12.09
N GLU A 49 -23.59 -35.22 11.25
CA GLU A 49 -24.30 -36.42 11.69
C GLU A 49 -23.40 -37.32 12.56
N GLN A 50 -22.16 -37.50 12.18
CA GLN A 50 -21.19 -38.26 12.97
C GLN A 50 -20.89 -37.59 14.32
N ALA A 51 -20.78 -36.25 14.33
CA ALA A 51 -20.65 -35.48 15.56
C ALA A 51 -21.90 -35.61 16.46
N ALA A 52 -23.10 -35.58 15.87
CA ALA A 52 -24.35 -35.78 16.57
C ALA A 52 -24.45 -37.18 17.18
N GLU A 53 -24.09 -38.23 16.45
CA GLU A 53 -24.00 -39.60 16.99
C GLU A 53 -22.97 -39.70 18.12
N TYR A 54 -21.82 -39.02 18.01
CA TYR A 54 -20.82 -38.98 19.06
C TYR A 54 -21.35 -38.33 20.34
N TYR A 55 -22.06 -37.21 20.27
CA TYR A 55 -22.69 -36.58 21.42
C TYR A 55 -23.70 -37.49 22.12
N ARG A 56 -24.55 -38.16 21.37
CA ARG A 56 -25.48 -39.12 21.92
C ARG A 56 -24.82 -40.28 22.66
N ASN A 57 -23.78 -40.83 22.07
CA ASN A 57 -23.11 -42.02 22.61
C ASN A 57 -22.17 -41.72 23.80
N HIS A 58 -21.53 -40.55 23.82
CA HIS A 58 -20.49 -40.22 24.83
C HIS A 58 -20.94 -39.25 25.91
N TYR A 59 -21.95 -38.43 25.61
CA TYR A 59 -22.46 -37.40 26.51
C TYR A 59 -23.94 -37.57 26.88
N SER A 60 -24.57 -38.68 26.47
CA SER A 60 -25.95 -39.04 26.81
C SER A 60 -26.97 -37.95 26.47
N ILE A 61 -26.80 -37.29 25.34
CA ILE A 61 -27.78 -36.33 24.81
C ILE A 61 -28.95 -37.13 24.23
N GLU A 62 -30.18 -36.89 24.74
CA GLU A 62 -31.36 -37.66 24.39
C GLU A 62 -32.03 -37.22 23.09
N LEU A 63 -31.56 -36.14 22.45
CA LEU A 63 -32.05 -35.66 21.16
C LEU A 63 -31.74 -36.66 20.03
N SER A 64 -32.52 -36.66 18.98
CA SER A 64 -32.22 -37.37 17.75
C SER A 64 -31.00 -36.76 17.03
N VAL A 65 -30.41 -37.51 16.10
CA VAL A 65 -29.30 -36.99 15.29
C VAL A 65 -29.74 -35.75 14.50
N GLU A 66 -30.95 -35.79 13.95
CA GLU A 66 -31.51 -34.69 13.16
C GLU A 66 -31.72 -33.41 14.01
N GLU A 67 -32.25 -33.55 15.22
CA GLU A 67 -32.44 -32.43 16.16
C GLU A 67 -31.08 -31.82 16.58
N ILE A 68 -30.07 -32.65 16.83
CA ILE A 68 -28.71 -32.17 17.17
C ILE A 68 -28.08 -31.41 16.01
N VAL A 69 -28.21 -31.94 14.79
CA VAL A 69 -27.68 -31.26 13.56
C VAL A 69 -28.39 -29.91 13.36
N ASP A 70 -29.73 -29.86 13.54
CA ASP A 70 -30.50 -28.62 13.44
C ASP A 70 -30.06 -27.62 14.52
N ASP A 71 -29.84 -28.04 15.76
CA ASP A 71 -29.41 -27.20 16.84
C ASP A 71 -28.01 -26.62 16.58
N ILE A 72 -27.07 -27.46 16.10
CA ILE A 72 -25.71 -27.03 15.72
C ILE A 72 -25.80 -26.01 14.58
N ASN A 73 -26.58 -26.27 13.55
CA ASN A 73 -26.77 -25.35 12.43
C ASN A 73 -27.35 -24.01 12.90
N ASN A 74 -28.31 -24.02 13.82
CA ASN A 74 -28.88 -22.80 14.41
C ASN A 74 -27.84 -22.03 15.23
N MET A 75 -27.05 -22.72 16.04
CA MET A 75 -25.97 -22.11 16.84
C MET A 75 -24.90 -21.48 15.93
N VAL A 76 -24.45 -22.20 14.91
CA VAL A 76 -23.50 -21.68 13.92
C VAL A 76 -24.09 -20.47 13.22
N ALA A 77 -25.35 -20.53 12.74
CA ALA A 77 -26.01 -19.39 12.09
C ALA A 77 -26.09 -18.15 13.00
N GLU A 78 -26.31 -18.33 14.31
CA GLU A 78 -26.34 -17.22 15.27
C GLU A 78 -24.93 -16.60 15.46
N ILE A 79 -23.88 -17.41 15.51
CA ILE A 79 -22.49 -16.91 15.55
C ILE A 79 -22.17 -16.10 14.29
N TYR A 80 -22.56 -16.58 13.13
CA TYR A 80 -22.41 -15.86 11.86
C TYR A 80 -23.15 -14.51 11.88
N ARG A 81 -24.35 -14.46 12.47
CA ARG A 81 -25.14 -13.22 12.57
C ARG A 81 -24.58 -12.21 13.55
N THR A 82 -23.86 -12.65 14.58
CA THR A 82 -23.50 -11.78 15.73
C THR A 82 -22.02 -11.54 15.92
N LYS A 83 -21.16 -12.53 15.68
CA LYS A 83 -19.74 -12.49 16.05
C LYS A 83 -18.77 -12.38 14.89
N VAL A 84 -19.08 -13.00 13.74
CA VAL A 84 -18.19 -13.02 12.58
C VAL A 84 -17.94 -11.59 12.06
N VAL A 85 -16.68 -11.27 11.72
CA VAL A 85 -16.25 -9.98 11.20
C VAL A 85 -15.52 -10.16 9.85
N LEU A 86 -15.31 -9.07 9.11
CA LEU A 86 -14.45 -9.10 7.93
C LEU A 86 -12.99 -9.33 8.36
N LYS A 87 -12.24 -10.05 7.54
CA LYS A 87 -10.77 -10.07 7.68
C LYS A 87 -10.20 -8.65 7.50
N PRO A 88 -9.04 -8.35 8.12
CA PRO A 88 -8.44 -7.03 8.04
C PRO A 88 -8.26 -6.54 6.60
N GLY A 89 -8.67 -5.30 6.32
CA GLY A 89 -8.50 -4.64 5.04
C GLY A 89 -9.47 -5.03 3.92
N VAL A 90 -10.37 -6.01 4.12
CA VAL A 90 -11.31 -6.49 3.09
C VAL A 90 -12.21 -5.38 2.57
N SER A 91 -12.82 -4.57 3.43
CA SER A 91 -13.74 -3.50 3.00
C SER A 91 -13.06 -2.51 2.04
N ASP A 92 -11.86 -2.04 2.39
CA ASP A 92 -11.09 -1.11 1.55
C ASP A 92 -10.63 -1.78 0.26
N PHE A 93 -10.28 -3.07 0.31
CA PHE A 93 -9.89 -3.82 -0.87
C PHE A 93 -11.06 -3.97 -1.86
N LEU A 94 -12.25 -4.34 -1.42
CA LEU A 94 -13.44 -4.43 -2.26
C LEU A 94 -13.78 -3.07 -2.90
N LYS A 95 -13.69 -1.99 -2.13
CA LYS A 95 -13.88 -0.63 -2.64
C LYS A 95 -12.86 -0.26 -3.73
N ARG A 96 -11.58 -0.62 -3.56
CA ARG A 96 -10.55 -0.41 -4.59
C ARG A 96 -10.84 -1.19 -5.86
N LEU A 97 -11.27 -2.46 -5.75
CA LEU A 97 -11.67 -3.28 -6.91
C LEU A 97 -12.87 -2.68 -7.65
N GLN A 98 -13.90 -2.25 -6.92
CA GLN A 98 -15.07 -1.59 -7.51
C GLN A 98 -14.67 -0.32 -8.26
N THR A 99 -13.81 0.53 -7.65
CA THR A 99 -13.29 1.75 -8.28
C THR A 99 -12.49 1.45 -9.55
N ALA A 100 -11.77 0.31 -9.58
CA ALA A 100 -11.04 -0.17 -10.75
C ALA A 100 -11.94 -0.85 -11.80
N GLY A 101 -13.24 -0.94 -11.58
CA GLY A 101 -14.20 -1.56 -12.50
C GLY A 101 -14.15 -3.09 -12.54
N VAL A 102 -13.56 -3.74 -11.52
CA VAL A 102 -13.51 -5.20 -11.40
C VAL A 102 -14.90 -5.73 -11.00
N LYS A 103 -15.43 -6.66 -11.79
CA LYS A 103 -16.69 -7.35 -11.48
C LYS A 103 -16.44 -8.40 -10.39
N MET A 104 -17.32 -8.48 -9.39
CA MET A 104 -17.11 -9.34 -8.22
C MET A 104 -18.31 -10.22 -7.94
N CYS A 105 -18.08 -11.46 -7.53
CA CYS A 105 -19.08 -12.36 -7.00
C CYS A 105 -18.50 -13.26 -5.89
N VAL A 106 -19.39 -13.91 -5.14
CA VAL A 106 -19.02 -14.88 -4.10
C VAL A 106 -19.27 -16.29 -4.60
N ALA A 107 -18.37 -17.25 -4.29
CA ALA A 107 -18.50 -18.68 -4.53
C ALA A 107 -18.14 -19.44 -3.25
N THR A 108 -19.14 -19.97 -2.54
CA THR A 108 -18.99 -20.52 -1.20
C THR A 108 -19.75 -21.83 -0.99
N VAL A 109 -19.36 -22.58 0.04
CA VAL A 109 -20.10 -23.76 0.54
C VAL A 109 -21.29 -23.33 1.40
N THR A 110 -21.20 -22.17 2.05
CA THR A 110 -22.22 -21.65 2.98
C THR A 110 -23.52 -21.28 2.25
N ASP A 111 -24.67 -21.57 2.85
CA ASP A 111 -25.97 -21.36 2.25
C ASP A 111 -26.29 -19.89 1.99
N LYS A 112 -26.91 -19.63 0.82
CA LYS A 112 -27.14 -18.27 0.31
C LYS A 112 -27.86 -17.34 1.30
N PRO A 113 -28.91 -17.75 2.04
CA PRO A 113 -29.56 -16.85 3.01
C PRO A 113 -28.60 -16.36 4.10
N ILE A 114 -27.74 -17.24 4.62
CA ILE A 114 -26.74 -16.90 5.63
C ILE A 114 -25.74 -15.90 5.06
N VAL A 115 -25.20 -16.18 3.85
CA VAL A 115 -24.26 -15.30 3.15
C VAL A 115 -24.85 -13.90 2.91
N GLU A 116 -26.11 -13.84 2.45
CA GLU A 116 -26.82 -12.56 2.22
C GLU A 116 -26.93 -11.73 3.51
N ASP A 117 -27.31 -12.37 4.62
CA ASP A 117 -27.46 -11.70 5.92
C ASP A 117 -26.12 -11.17 6.45
N ILE A 118 -25.06 -11.98 6.36
CA ILE A 118 -23.71 -11.60 6.81
C ILE A 118 -23.18 -10.43 5.99
N LEU A 119 -23.19 -10.54 4.67
CA LEU A 119 -22.65 -9.50 3.79
C LEU A 119 -23.39 -8.17 3.95
N LYS A 120 -24.71 -8.21 4.18
CA LYS A 120 -25.51 -7.01 4.51
C LYS A 120 -25.11 -6.42 5.87
N ARG A 121 -25.01 -7.25 6.91
CA ARG A 121 -24.62 -6.82 8.25
C ARG A 121 -23.22 -6.16 8.25
N LEU A 122 -22.29 -6.71 7.45
CA LEU A 122 -20.93 -6.21 7.32
C LEU A 122 -20.79 -5.05 6.32
N ASN A 123 -21.88 -4.58 5.69
CA ASN A 123 -21.94 -3.49 4.72
C ASN A 123 -21.03 -3.70 3.50
N VAL A 124 -20.99 -4.93 2.99
CA VAL A 124 -20.19 -5.27 1.79
C VAL A 124 -20.98 -6.00 0.70
N ARG A 125 -22.29 -6.23 0.91
CA ARG A 125 -23.14 -6.94 -0.04
C ARG A 125 -23.21 -6.28 -1.42
N GLU A 126 -23.19 -4.97 -1.47
CA GLU A 126 -23.29 -4.18 -2.69
C GLU A 126 -22.09 -4.33 -3.65
N TYR A 127 -20.96 -4.84 -3.18
CA TYR A 127 -19.81 -5.10 -4.04
C TYR A 127 -19.98 -6.32 -4.93
N PHE A 128 -20.88 -7.25 -4.58
CA PHE A 128 -21.02 -8.53 -5.26
C PHE A 128 -22.29 -8.57 -6.14
N SER A 129 -22.10 -8.89 -7.42
CA SER A 129 -23.20 -9.00 -8.38
C SER A 129 -24.06 -10.25 -8.18
N GLU A 130 -23.49 -11.36 -7.66
CA GLU A 130 -24.19 -12.61 -7.39
C GLU A 130 -23.45 -13.43 -6.30
N ILE A 131 -24.19 -14.35 -5.68
CA ILE A 131 -23.68 -15.34 -4.71
C ILE A 131 -23.99 -16.73 -5.27
N PHE A 132 -22.93 -17.47 -5.53
CA PHE A 132 -22.96 -18.88 -5.95
C PHE A 132 -22.70 -19.76 -4.72
N THR A 133 -23.54 -20.76 -4.50
CA THR A 133 -23.35 -21.72 -3.41
C THR A 133 -23.23 -23.13 -3.97
N CYS A 134 -22.43 -23.96 -3.34
CA CYS A 134 -22.27 -25.37 -3.73
C CYS A 134 -23.61 -26.11 -3.77
N SER A 135 -24.50 -25.86 -2.81
CA SER A 135 -25.86 -26.45 -2.75
C SER A 135 -26.71 -26.10 -3.97
N LYS A 136 -26.62 -24.84 -4.48
CA LYS A 136 -27.39 -24.41 -5.65
C LYS A 136 -26.77 -24.88 -6.97
N VAL A 137 -25.44 -24.93 -7.04
CA VAL A 137 -24.70 -25.36 -8.24
C VAL A 137 -24.76 -26.89 -8.38
N GLY A 138 -24.90 -27.65 -7.28
CA GLY A 138 -24.92 -29.10 -7.26
C GLY A 138 -23.54 -29.77 -7.27
N TYR A 139 -22.49 -28.99 -7.04
CA TYR A 139 -21.09 -29.46 -7.01
C TYR A 139 -20.34 -28.81 -5.84
N ASN A 140 -19.41 -29.52 -5.22
CA ASN A 140 -18.49 -28.98 -4.23
C ASN A 140 -17.28 -28.31 -4.91
N LYS A 141 -16.35 -27.76 -4.12
CA LYS A 141 -15.14 -27.09 -4.61
C LYS A 141 -14.01 -28.05 -5.02
N GLU A 142 -14.23 -29.36 -4.96
CA GLU A 142 -13.33 -30.37 -5.56
C GLU A 142 -13.46 -30.39 -7.09
N THR A 143 -14.50 -29.75 -7.64
CA THR A 143 -14.70 -29.57 -9.07
C THR A 143 -14.82 -28.07 -9.42
N PRO A 144 -14.41 -27.66 -10.63
CA PRO A 144 -14.35 -26.22 -10.97
C PRO A 144 -15.70 -25.61 -11.35
N GLU A 145 -16.80 -26.34 -11.29
CA GLU A 145 -18.11 -25.94 -11.78
C GLU A 145 -18.62 -24.66 -11.17
N ILE A 146 -18.42 -24.45 -9.87
CA ILE A 146 -18.86 -23.24 -9.19
C ILE A 146 -18.11 -22.00 -9.71
N TYR A 147 -16.80 -22.11 -9.95
CA TYR A 147 -15.99 -21.03 -10.51
C TYR A 147 -16.32 -20.77 -11.98
N ARG A 148 -16.62 -21.79 -12.77
CA ARG A 148 -17.04 -21.66 -14.17
C ARG A 148 -18.39 -20.96 -14.30
N GLN A 149 -19.34 -21.26 -13.42
CA GLN A 149 -20.64 -20.55 -13.38
C GLN A 149 -20.48 -19.10 -12.98
N ALA A 150 -19.65 -18.84 -11.98
CA ALA A 150 -19.29 -17.49 -11.56
C ALA A 150 -18.60 -16.69 -12.69
N LEU A 151 -17.62 -17.28 -13.39
CA LEU A 151 -16.95 -16.68 -14.55
C LEU A 151 -17.94 -16.29 -15.65
N LYS A 152 -18.85 -17.22 -15.99
CA LYS A 152 -19.90 -16.97 -17.00
C LYS A 152 -20.79 -15.79 -16.60
N HIS A 153 -21.15 -15.67 -15.33
CA HIS A 153 -21.94 -14.55 -14.81
C HIS A 153 -21.19 -13.22 -14.87
N LEU A 154 -19.88 -13.23 -14.54
CA LEU A 154 -19.03 -12.03 -14.59
C LEU A 154 -18.75 -11.58 -16.04
N GLU A 155 -18.94 -12.44 -17.03
CA GLU A 155 -18.61 -12.17 -18.44
C GLU A 155 -17.16 -11.72 -18.61
N THR A 156 -16.24 -12.47 -18.02
CA THR A 156 -14.79 -12.22 -18.07
C THR A 156 -14.04 -13.46 -18.51
N GLU A 157 -12.75 -13.33 -18.87
CA GLU A 157 -11.90 -14.46 -19.25
C GLU A 157 -11.18 -15.03 -18.01
N LYS A 158 -10.85 -16.34 -18.01
CA LYS A 158 -10.11 -16.98 -16.91
C LYS A 158 -8.79 -16.28 -16.59
N THR A 159 -8.06 -15.87 -17.64
CA THR A 159 -6.76 -15.17 -17.51
C THR A 159 -6.88 -13.76 -16.90
N GLU A 160 -8.09 -13.18 -16.89
CA GLU A 160 -8.41 -11.87 -16.35
C GLU A 160 -9.23 -11.96 -15.06
N THR A 161 -9.51 -13.19 -14.57
CA THR A 161 -10.31 -13.45 -13.36
C THR A 161 -9.45 -14.13 -12.30
N VAL A 162 -9.53 -13.64 -11.08
CA VAL A 162 -8.82 -14.18 -9.92
C VAL A 162 -9.81 -14.85 -8.98
N VAL A 163 -9.53 -16.08 -8.58
CA VAL A 163 -10.25 -16.81 -7.53
C VAL A 163 -9.49 -16.65 -6.22
N PHE A 164 -10.18 -16.24 -5.16
CA PHE A 164 -9.63 -16.05 -3.81
C PHE A 164 -10.10 -17.18 -2.92
N GLU A 165 -9.15 -17.89 -2.31
CA GLU A 165 -9.39 -19.05 -1.47
C GLU A 165 -8.38 -19.12 -0.32
N ASP A 166 -8.82 -19.69 0.80
CA ASP A 166 -7.97 -19.91 1.99
C ASP A 166 -7.60 -21.38 2.18
N VAL A 167 -8.15 -22.30 1.38
CA VAL A 167 -7.89 -23.74 1.49
C VAL A 167 -7.23 -24.31 0.23
N LEU A 168 -6.21 -25.18 0.42
CA LEU A 168 -5.37 -25.68 -0.65
C LEU A 168 -6.15 -26.44 -1.74
N HIS A 169 -7.11 -27.30 -1.38
CA HIS A 169 -7.83 -28.13 -2.37
C HIS A 169 -8.66 -27.26 -3.32
N ALA A 170 -9.38 -26.26 -2.81
CA ALA A 170 -10.19 -25.36 -3.62
C ALA A 170 -9.33 -24.44 -4.50
N LEU A 171 -8.21 -23.96 -3.95
CA LEU A 171 -7.23 -23.18 -4.68
C LEU A 171 -6.62 -24.00 -5.84
N THR A 172 -6.25 -25.27 -5.59
CA THR A 172 -5.73 -26.19 -6.61
C THR A 172 -6.76 -26.44 -7.71
N THR A 173 -8.02 -26.72 -7.34
CA THR A 173 -9.11 -26.91 -8.31
C THR A 173 -9.28 -25.73 -9.27
N ALA A 174 -9.25 -24.52 -8.75
CA ALA A 174 -9.35 -23.32 -9.57
C ALA A 174 -8.10 -23.13 -10.45
N LYS A 175 -6.91 -23.36 -9.91
CA LYS A 175 -5.64 -23.27 -10.64
C LYS A 175 -5.55 -24.26 -11.79
N ASP A 176 -5.89 -25.51 -11.55
CA ASP A 176 -5.86 -26.59 -12.55
C ASP A 176 -6.86 -26.34 -13.69
N ASP A 177 -7.97 -25.65 -13.39
CA ASP A 177 -8.92 -25.21 -14.42
C ASP A 177 -8.46 -23.95 -15.19
N GLY A 178 -7.30 -23.39 -14.85
CA GLY A 178 -6.65 -22.29 -15.58
C GLY A 178 -7.04 -20.89 -15.12
N PHE A 179 -7.64 -20.74 -13.94
CA PHE A 179 -7.81 -19.44 -13.30
C PHE A 179 -6.50 -18.90 -12.74
N LYS A 180 -6.38 -17.58 -12.62
CA LYS A 180 -5.46 -17.00 -11.66
C LYS A 180 -6.01 -17.20 -10.26
N VAL A 181 -5.13 -17.51 -9.31
CA VAL A 181 -5.54 -17.80 -7.95
C VAL A 181 -4.79 -16.94 -6.94
N ALA A 182 -5.52 -16.49 -5.94
CA ALA A 182 -5.01 -15.75 -4.79
C ALA A 182 -5.24 -16.56 -3.51
N ALA A 183 -4.16 -17.08 -2.93
CA ALA A 183 -4.21 -17.73 -1.64
C ALA A 183 -4.34 -16.66 -0.54
N VAL A 184 -5.37 -16.79 0.28
CA VAL A 184 -5.60 -15.93 1.45
C VAL A 184 -5.14 -16.67 2.70
N TYR A 185 -4.27 -16.04 3.48
CA TYR A 185 -3.78 -16.64 4.71
C TYR A 185 -4.91 -16.88 5.70
N ASP A 186 -5.02 -18.11 6.16
CA ASP A 186 -5.79 -18.49 7.34
C ASP A 186 -4.99 -19.46 8.20
N ALA A 187 -5.03 -19.26 9.53
CA ALA A 187 -4.25 -20.06 10.46
C ALA A 187 -4.71 -21.54 10.54
N HIS A 188 -5.92 -21.83 10.08
CA HIS A 188 -6.51 -23.19 10.10
C HIS A 188 -6.07 -24.04 8.91
N GLU A 189 -5.53 -23.43 7.85
CA GLU A 189 -4.96 -24.20 6.73
C GLU A 189 -3.46 -24.50 7.01
N PRO A 190 -3.09 -25.77 7.27
CA PRO A 190 -1.71 -26.10 7.62
C PRO A 190 -0.73 -26.05 6.44
N LYS A 191 -1.23 -26.10 5.19
CA LYS A 191 -0.42 -26.22 3.97
C LYS A 191 -0.10 -24.88 3.33
N GLN A 192 0.18 -23.86 4.14
CA GLN A 192 0.43 -22.51 3.67
C GLN A 192 1.60 -22.40 2.67
N GLU A 193 2.66 -23.18 2.82
CA GLU A 193 3.78 -23.14 1.88
C GLU A 193 3.40 -23.73 0.52
N GLU A 194 2.62 -24.82 0.47
CA GLU A 194 2.09 -25.37 -0.79
C GLU A 194 1.16 -24.35 -1.48
N MET A 195 0.31 -23.65 -0.71
CA MET A 195 -0.54 -22.59 -1.24
C MET A 195 0.25 -21.42 -1.85
N LYS A 196 1.36 -21.01 -1.21
CA LYS A 196 2.26 -19.99 -1.74
C LYS A 196 2.90 -20.41 -3.08
N GLU A 197 3.29 -21.67 -3.19
CA GLU A 197 3.95 -22.19 -4.39
C GLU A 197 3.02 -22.22 -5.61
N ILE A 198 1.75 -22.60 -5.43
CA ILE A 198 0.81 -22.73 -6.54
C ILE A 198 0.07 -21.44 -6.89
N SER A 199 -0.01 -20.48 -5.97
CA SER A 199 -0.78 -19.26 -6.16
C SER A 199 -0.06 -18.22 -7.01
N ASP A 200 -0.84 -17.44 -7.77
CA ASP A 200 -0.34 -16.26 -8.47
C ASP A 200 -0.14 -15.08 -7.50
N TYR A 201 -0.92 -15.08 -6.39
CA TYR A 201 -0.86 -14.09 -5.33
C TYR A 201 -1.02 -14.76 -3.97
N TYR A 202 -0.28 -14.28 -2.97
CA TYR A 202 -0.44 -14.72 -1.58
C TYR A 202 -0.75 -13.52 -0.70
N ILE A 203 -1.87 -13.56 0.02
CA ILE A 203 -2.44 -12.42 0.74
C ILE A 203 -2.38 -12.70 2.24
N MET A 204 -1.49 -12.00 2.94
CA MET A 204 -1.44 -12.00 4.41
C MET A 204 -2.43 -11.01 5.01
N ASP A 205 -2.67 -9.89 4.31
CA ASP A 205 -3.54 -8.79 4.72
C ASP A 205 -4.05 -8.07 3.47
N PHE A 206 -5.38 -7.90 3.36
CA PHE A 206 -6.00 -7.20 2.24
C PHE A 206 -5.73 -5.70 2.21
N GLY A 207 -5.40 -5.09 3.36
CA GLY A 207 -5.09 -3.67 3.43
C GLY A 207 -3.83 -3.29 2.67
N SER A 208 -2.82 -4.18 2.69
CA SER A 208 -1.56 -4.00 1.99
C SER A 208 -1.54 -4.58 0.57
N PHE A 209 -2.50 -5.43 0.22
CA PHE A 209 -2.51 -6.12 -1.07
C PHE A 209 -3.00 -5.25 -2.22
N CYS A 210 -2.30 -5.31 -3.35
CA CYS A 210 -2.68 -4.66 -4.60
C CYS A 210 -2.38 -5.57 -5.79
N PHE A 211 -3.29 -5.64 -6.77
CA PHE A 211 -3.12 -6.42 -8.01
C PHE A 211 -2.10 -5.86 -8.99
N THR A 212 -1.27 -4.95 -8.64
CA THR A 212 -0.30 -4.41 -9.57
C THR A 212 0.70 -5.49 -9.98
N THR A 213 0.36 -6.22 -11.06
CA THR A 213 1.31 -7.05 -11.81
C THR A 213 2.28 -6.20 -12.64
N GLU A 214 1.97 -4.94 -12.87
CA GLU A 214 2.87 -3.96 -13.47
C GLU A 214 3.63 -3.23 -12.37
N MET A 215 4.93 -3.47 -12.32
CA MET A 215 5.84 -2.70 -11.48
C MET A 215 5.69 -1.22 -11.83
N LYS A 216 5.20 -0.40 -10.91
CA LYS A 216 5.14 1.04 -11.09
C LYS A 216 6.53 1.63 -11.11
N THR A 217 6.71 2.68 -11.91
CA THR A 217 7.99 3.29 -12.18
C THR A 217 8.05 4.73 -11.69
N ALA A 218 9.20 5.14 -11.17
CA ALA A 218 9.43 6.53 -10.79
C ALA A 218 10.82 6.97 -11.23
N LEU A 219 10.90 8.18 -11.76
CA LEU A 219 12.15 8.82 -12.15
C LEU A 219 12.57 9.85 -11.11
N THR A 220 13.80 9.77 -10.60
CA THR A 220 14.41 10.89 -9.89
C THR A 220 15.35 11.67 -10.82
N ILE A 221 15.21 12.99 -10.82
CA ILE A 221 16.09 13.95 -11.51
C ILE A 221 16.76 14.80 -10.43
N ALA A 222 18.00 14.47 -10.06
CA ALA A 222 18.68 15.13 -8.95
C ALA A 222 20.21 14.94 -9.01
N GLY A 223 20.93 15.67 -8.17
CA GLY A 223 22.36 15.44 -7.93
C GLY A 223 22.59 14.15 -7.16
N SER A 224 23.80 13.59 -7.30
CA SER A 224 24.25 12.44 -6.50
C SER A 224 24.76 12.90 -5.13
N ASP A 225 24.70 11.99 -4.15
CA ASP A 225 25.40 12.10 -2.87
C ASP A 225 26.28 10.86 -2.70
N SER A 226 27.59 11.03 -2.78
CA SER A 226 28.54 9.92 -2.68
C SER A 226 28.50 9.18 -1.34
N SER A 227 28.00 9.80 -0.27
CA SER A 227 27.77 9.16 1.04
C SER A 227 26.48 8.35 1.07
N GLY A 228 25.59 8.54 0.09
CA GLY A 228 24.35 7.78 -0.05
C GLY A 228 23.19 8.23 0.84
N GLY A 229 23.32 9.35 1.57
CA GLY A 229 22.32 9.84 2.52
C GLY A 229 21.24 10.72 1.90
N ALA A 230 21.52 11.36 0.76
CA ALA A 230 20.62 12.26 0.06
C ALA A 230 20.68 12.03 -1.47
N GLY A 231 20.13 12.96 -2.25
CA GLY A 231 20.18 12.94 -3.71
C GLY A 231 19.58 11.68 -4.32
N VAL A 232 20.03 11.34 -5.54
CA VAL A 232 19.53 10.15 -6.25
C VAL A 232 19.65 8.85 -5.46
N GLN A 233 20.66 8.74 -4.59
CA GLN A 233 20.85 7.53 -3.78
C GLN A 233 19.78 7.36 -2.70
N ALA A 234 19.38 8.41 -2.01
CA ALA A 234 18.26 8.38 -1.08
C ALA A 234 16.94 8.18 -1.82
N ASP A 235 16.77 8.82 -2.98
CA ASP A 235 15.58 8.71 -3.80
C ASP A 235 15.36 7.26 -4.27
N ILE A 236 16.38 6.62 -4.85
CA ILE A 236 16.33 5.23 -5.31
C ILE A 236 16.01 4.27 -4.14
N LYS A 237 16.67 4.44 -2.99
CA LYS A 237 16.39 3.63 -1.79
C LYS A 237 14.93 3.80 -1.37
N THR A 238 14.45 5.03 -1.30
CA THR A 238 13.07 5.34 -0.90
C THR A 238 12.05 4.75 -1.87
N MET A 239 12.23 4.97 -3.17
CA MET A 239 11.33 4.46 -4.21
C MET A 239 11.29 2.93 -4.19
N THR A 240 12.45 2.27 -4.10
CA THR A 240 12.55 0.80 -4.01
C THR A 240 11.84 0.26 -2.77
N MET A 241 12.04 0.90 -1.61
CA MET A 241 11.38 0.48 -0.36
C MET A 241 9.88 0.74 -0.37
N ASN A 242 9.40 1.69 -1.17
CA ASN A 242 7.98 1.92 -1.43
C ASN A 242 7.40 1.05 -2.57
N GLY A 243 8.13 0.04 -3.05
CA GLY A 243 7.66 -0.93 -4.04
C GLY A 243 7.53 -0.38 -5.46
N VAL A 244 8.36 0.60 -5.84
CA VAL A 244 8.38 1.24 -7.15
C VAL A 244 9.75 1.02 -7.81
N TYR A 245 9.78 0.71 -9.10
CA TYR A 245 11.03 0.62 -9.87
C TYR A 245 11.60 2.03 -10.05
N ALA A 246 12.78 2.25 -9.49
CA ALA A 246 13.42 3.55 -9.47
C ALA A 246 14.39 3.73 -10.63
N MET A 247 14.22 4.82 -11.37
CA MET A 247 15.14 5.28 -12.42
C MET A 247 15.75 6.61 -12.02
N SER A 248 16.90 6.98 -12.60
CA SER A 248 17.56 8.24 -12.27
C SER A 248 18.19 8.94 -13.48
N ALA A 249 17.97 10.26 -13.57
CA ALA A 249 18.75 11.18 -14.40
C ALA A 249 19.56 12.08 -13.47
N VAL A 250 20.89 12.04 -13.58
CA VAL A 250 21.80 12.73 -12.66
C VAL A 250 22.10 14.13 -13.18
N THR A 251 21.85 15.15 -12.34
CA THR A 251 22.10 16.57 -12.67
C THR A 251 23.51 17.03 -12.30
N ALA A 252 24.08 16.44 -11.25
CA ALA A 252 25.43 16.72 -10.80
C ALA A 252 26.01 15.55 -10.02
N LEU A 253 27.32 15.37 -10.10
CA LEU A 253 28.10 14.50 -9.19
C LEU A 253 28.63 15.34 -8.03
N THR A 254 28.51 14.84 -6.79
CA THR A 254 29.10 15.50 -5.64
C THR A 254 30.18 14.62 -5.00
N ALA A 255 31.24 15.24 -4.54
CA ALA A 255 32.15 14.66 -3.55
C ALA A 255 31.66 15.10 -2.17
N GLN A 256 30.83 14.27 -1.55
CA GLN A 256 30.04 14.60 -0.35
C GLN A 256 30.14 13.50 0.70
N ASN A 257 30.08 13.89 1.96
CA ASN A 257 29.93 13.00 3.11
C ASN A 257 29.04 13.64 4.19
N THR A 258 28.91 13.02 5.35
CA THR A 258 28.06 13.52 6.44
C THR A 258 28.48 14.88 7.01
N LEU A 259 29.72 15.32 6.76
CA LEU A 259 30.25 16.61 7.19
C LEU A 259 30.01 17.75 6.18
N GLY A 260 29.67 17.41 4.91
CA GLY A 260 29.33 18.41 3.89
C GLY A 260 29.80 18.06 2.48
N VAL A 261 29.61 19.01 1.57
CA VAL A 261 29.94 18.92 0.14
C VAL A 261 31.35 19.51 -0.08
N ARG A 262 32.27 18.73 -0.64
CA ARG A 262 33.64 19.16 -0.95
C ARG A 262 33.81 19.67 -2.38
N ALA A 263 33.10 19.06 -3.33
CA ALA A 263 33.13 19.42 -4.74
C ALA A 263 31.85 19.04 -5.45
N ILE A 264 31.49 19.77 -6.50
CA ILE A 264 30.35 19.54 -7.36
C ILE A 264 30.81 19.56 -8.82
N LEU A 265 30.42 18.55 -9.60
CA LEU A 265 30.58 18.50 -11.04
C LEU A 265 29.22 18.45 -11.70
N GLU A 266 28.75 19.55 -12.29
CA GLU A 266 27.52 19.60 -13.04
C GLU A 266 27.59 18.72 -14.29
N VAL A 267 26.51 18.04 -14.62
CA VAL A 267 26.34 17.32 -15.89
C VAL A 267 26.02 18.34 -16.99
N ALA A 268 26.60 18.16 -18.16
CA ALA A 268 26.29 19.02 -19.30
C ALA A 268 24.79 18.97 -19.68
N PRO A 269 24.15 20.10 -20.00
CA PRO A 269 22.72 20.13 -20.35
C PRO A 269 22.33 19.15 -21.45
N ASP A 270 23.14 19.02 -22.50
CA ASP A 270 22.89 18.06 -23.61
C ASP A 270 22.94 16.62 -23.10
N PHE A 271 23.84 16.28 -22.17
CA PHE A 271 23.90 14.94 -21.62
C PHE A 271 22.73 14.64 -20.67
N LEU A 272 22.26 15.63 -19.92
CA LEU A 272 21.03 15.48 -19.14
C LEU A 272 19.82 15.22 -20.05
N LYS A 273 19.75 15.93 -21.18
CA LYS A 273 18.72 15.67 -22.20
C LYS A 273 18.76 14.22 -22.69
N GLU A 274 19.93 13.71 -23.05
CA GLU A 274 20.09 12.31 -23.49
C GLU A 274 19.69 11.30 -22.40
N GLN A 275 19.99 11.55 -21.13
CA GLN A 275 19.53 10.70 -20.02
C GLN A 275 17.98 10.66 -19.94
N LEU A 276 17.34 11.82 -20.07
CA LEU A 276 15.87 11.92 -20.01
C LEU A 276 15.23 11.23 -21.22
N ASP A 277 15.71 11.52 -22.43
CA ASP A 277 15.17 10.93 -23.65
C ASP A 277 15.31 9.40 -23.62
N ALA A 278 16.48 8.86 -23.22
CA ALA A 278 16.70 7.42 -23.10
C ALA A 278 15.71 6.73 -22.14
N ILE A 279 15.34 7.40 -21.03
CA ILE A 279 14.38 6.86 -20.06
C ILE A 279 12.96 6.92 -20.62
N PHE A 280 12.52 8.09 -21.10
CA PHE A 280 11.15 8.28 -21.54
C PHE A 280 10.81 7.49 -22.81
N GLU A 281 11.80 7.19 -23.66
CA GLU A 281 11.63 6.42 -24.91
C GLU A 281 11.52 4.91 -24.66
N ASP A 282 11.96 4.39 -23.51
CA ASP A 282 11.96 2.95 -23.19
C ASP A 282 11.06 2.64 -21.99
N ILE A 283 11.44 3.10 -20.78
CA ILE A 283 10.67 2.86 -19.54
C ILE A 283 10.00 4.17 -19.13
N PHE A 284 8.78 4.41 -19.59
CA PHE A 284 8.05 5.64 -19.29
C PHE A 284 7.70 5.72 -17.81
N PRO A 285 8.10 6.80 -17.08
CA PRO A 285 7.87 6.89 -15.64
C PRO A 285 6.40 7.23 -15.31
N ASP A 286 5.80 6.49 -14.36
CA ASP A 286 4.48 6.81 -13.80
C ASP A 286 4.49 8.08 -12.93
N SER A 287 5.67 8.44 -12.37
CA SER A 287 5.89 9.69 -11.64
C SER A 287 7.32 10.19 -11.79
N VAL A 288 7.53 11.49 -11.54
CA VAL A 288 8.84 12.14 -11.59
C VAL A 288 9.06 12.91 -10.29
N LYS A 289 10.23 12.72 -9.65
CA LYS A 289 10.70 13.57 -8.56
C LYS A 289 11.86 14.40 -9.05
N ILE A 290 11.80 15.71 -8.83
CA ILE A 290 12.90 16.65 -9.10
C ILE A 290 13.49 17.10 -7.76
N GLY A 291 14.80 16.90 -7.59
CA GLY A 291 15.53 17.33 -6.40
C GLY A 291 16.47 18.49 -6.72
N MET A 292 17.75 18.38 -6.28
CA MET A 292 18.74 19.42 -6.52
C MET A 292 19.04 19.60 -8.01
N VAL A 293 18.80 20.82 -8.51
CA VAL A 293 19.18 21.30 -9.84
C VAL A 293 19.83 22.67 -9.67
N SER A 294 21.07 22.83 -10.07
CA SER A 294 21.93 23.97 -9.71
C SER A 294 21.87 25.16 -10.67
N SER A 295 21.51 24.95 -11.94
CA SER A 295 21.59 25.98 -12.98
C SER A 295 20.30 26.14 -13.80
N SER A 296 20.08 27.35 -14.36
CA SER A 296 18.95 27.66 -15.20
C SER A 296 18.92 26.81 -16.47
N GLU A 297 20.07 26.45 -17.03
CA GLU A 297 20.20 25.63 -18.22
C GLU A 297 19.64 24.22 -17.98
N LEU A 298 20.03 23.59 -16.88
CA LEU A 298 19.53 22.26 -16.51
C LEU A 298 18.01 22.29 -16.22
N ILE A 299 17.53 23.33 -15.55
CA ILE A 299 16.08 23.51 -15.28
C ILE A 299 15.30 23.62 -16.59
N ASN A 300 15.80 24.38 -17.58
CA ASN A 300 15.15 24.49 -18.87
C ASN A 300 15.08 23.15 -19.60
N VAL A 301 16.18 22.39 -19.63
CA VAL A 301 16.20 21.04 -20.23
C VAL A 301 15.16 20.13 -19.56
N ILE A 302 15.11 20.11 -18.24
CA ILE A 302 14.15 19.28 -17.49
C ILE A 302 12.71 19.68 -17.87
N ALA A 303 12.39 20.97 -17.76
CA ALA A 303 11.06 21.47 -18.05
C ALA A 303 10.61 21.18 -19.49
N ASP A 304 11.51 21.35 -20.46
CA ASP A 304 11.24 21.11 -21.88
C ASP A 304 11.00 19.62 -22.14
N ARG A 305 11.82 18.71 -21.55
CA ARG A 305 11.63 17.27 -21.74
C ARG A 305 10.38 16.75 -21.06
N LEU A 306 10.09 17.16 -19.83
CA LEU A 306 8.86 16.77 -19.12
C LEU A 306 7.60 17.22 -19.85
N LYS A 307 7.60 18.42 -20.43
CA LYS A 307 6.50 18.91 -21.28
C LYS A 307 6.39 18.10 -22.58
N TYR A 308 7.52 17.85 -23.27
CA TYR A 308 7.56 17.11 -24.53
C TYR A 308 6.97 15.71 -24.38
N TYR A 309 7.33 14.99 -23.31
CA TYR A 309 6.83 13.65 -23.04
C TYR A 309 5.47 13.65 -22.30
N ASN A 310 4.90 14.82 -21.96
CA ASN A 310 3.68 14.93 -21.18
C ASN A 310 3.75 14.15 -19.85
N ALA A 311 4.87 14.28 -19.16
CA ALA A 311 5.12 13.63 -17.88
C ALA A 311 4.06 14.03 -16.84
N LYS A 312 3.70 13.10 -15.96
CA LYS A 312 2.66 13.30 -14.93
C LYS A 312 3.23 13.04 -13.54
N ASN A 313 2.44 13.38 -12.53
CA ASN A 313 2.79 13.14 -11.12
C ASN A 313 4.19 13.71 -10.79
N ILE A 314 4.41 14.97 -11.14
CA ILE A 314 5.69 15.66 -10.97
C ILE A 314 5.77 16.25 -9.57
N VAL A 315 6.71 15.77 -8.76
CA VAL A 315 7.02 16.26 -7.41
C VAL A 315 8.30 17.08 -7.47
N VAL A 316 8.22 18.35 -7.12
CA VAL A 316 9.39 19.25 -7.09
C VAL A 316 9.79 19.53 -5.64
N ASP A 317 10.98 19.06 -5.24
CA ASP A 317 11.61 19.47 -3.99
C ASP A 317 12.54 20.65 -4.29
N PRO A 318 12.19 21.88 -3.90
CA PRO A 318 12.91 23.09 -4.33
C PRO A 318 14.16 23.30 -3.49
N VAL A 319 15.12 22.36 -3.58
CA VAL A 319 16.33 22.33 -2.77
C VAL A 319 17.21 23.55 -3.06
N MET A 320 17.23 24.53 -2.16
CA MET A 320 17.97 25.78 -2.31
C MET A 320 19.28 25.78 -1.52
N VAL A 321 19.29 25.11 -0.36
CA VAL A 321 20.42 25.09 0.56
C VAL A 321 20.64 23.66 1.05
N ALA A 322 21.91 23.22 1.12
CA ALA A 322 22.26 21.93 1.73
C ALA A 322 22.02 21.96 3.24
N THR A 323 21.84 20.80 3.86
CA THR A 323 21.75 20.64 5.32
C THR A 323 22.99 21.23 6.03
N SER A 324 24.15 21.25 5.35
CA SER A 324 25.40 21.89 5.81
C SER A 324 25.41 23.42 5.70
N GLY A 325 24.37 24.05 5.15
CA GLY A 325 24.26 25.50 4.93
C GLY A 325 24.86 26.00 3.60
N SER A 326 25.39 25.12 2.76
CA SER A 326 25.96 25.49 1.45
C SER A 326 24.84 25.80 0.46
N ALA A 327 24.88 26.91 -0.28
CA ALA A 327 23.98 27.22 -1.37
C ALA A 327 24.13 26.18 -2.48
N LEU A 328 23.03 25.57 -2.91
CA LEU A 328 22.98 24.52 -3.94
C LEU A 328 22.37 24.99 -5.26
N ILE A 329 21.72 26.14 -5.27
CA ILE A 329 21.10 26.73 -6.44
C ILE A 329 21.60 28.16 -6.66
N LYS A 330 21.83 28.56 -7.90
CA LYS A 330 22.18 29.93 -8.26
C LYS A 330 20.92 30.81 -8.21
N THR A 331 21.09 32.13 -7.93
CA THR A 331 19.95 33.07 -7.78
C THR A 331 19.09 33.15 -9.05
N ASP A 332 19.69 33.12 -10.23
CA ASP A 332 19.00 33.13 -11.52
C ASP A 332 18.22 31.81 -11.77
N ALA A 333 18.70 30.71 -11.24
CA ALA A 333 18.04 29.41 -11.35
C ALA A 333 16.76 29.32 -10.52
N ILE A 334 16.64 30.06 -9.39
CA ILE A 334 15.39 30.14 -8.63
C ILE A 334 14.27 30.74 -9.49
N LYS A 335 14.56 31.82 -10.22
CA LYS A 335 13.59 32.43 -11.14
C LYS A 335 13.16 31.44 -12.22
N THR A 336 14.11 30.73 -12.82
CA THR A 336 13.82 29.73 -13.85
C THR A 336 13.02 28.54 -13.29
N LEU A 337 13.29 28.09 -12.07
CA LEU A 337 12.51 27.05 -11.37
C LEU A 337 11.04 27.49 -11.22
N VAL A 338 10.81 28.70 -10.73
CA VAL A 338 9.47 29.28 -10.55
C VAL A 338 8.74 29.41 -11.88
N GLU A 339 9.40 29.89 -12.93
CA GLU A 339 8.77 30.16 -14.24
C GLU A 339 8.56 28.89 -15.09
N LYS A 340 9.37 27.85 -14.92
CA LYS A 340 9.40 26.70 -15.83
C LYS A 340 8.98 25.39 -15.22
N LEU A 341 9.37 25.11 -13.95
CA LEU A 341 9.09 23.84 -13.29
C LEU A 341 7.83 23.88 -12.41
N LEU A 342 7.62 24.93 -11.61
CA LEU A 342 6.44 24.98 -10.74
C LEU A 342 5.12 24.91 -11.50
N PRO A 343 4.95 25.56 -12.69
CA PRO A 343 3.69 25.49 -13.45
C PRO A 343 3.35 24.10 -14.01
N ILE A 344 4.31 23.17 -14.03
CA ILE A 344 4.08 21.77 -14.47
C ILE A 344 4.12 20.78 -13.32
N ALA A 345 4.38 21.25 -12.10
CA ALA A 345 4.44 20.40 -10.93
C ALA A 345 3.03 19.99 -10.47
N THR A 346 2.87 18.74 -10.09
CA THR A 346 1.70 18.28 -9.33
C THR A 346 1.75 18.83 -7.92
N VAL A 347 2.95 18.82 -7.32
CA VAL A 347 3.18 19.36 -5.97
C VAL A 347 4.63 19.87 -5.83
N VAL A 348 4.78 20.98 -5.15
CA VAL A 348 6.08 21.47 -4.65
C VAL A 348 6.16 21.25 -3.14
N THR A 349 7.35 20.84 -2.63
CA THR A 349 7.54 20.44 -1.22
C THR A 349 8.53 21.35 -0.47
N PRO A 350 8.29 22.67 -0.33
CA PRO A 350 9.21 23.58 0.33
C PRO A 350 9.23 23.37 1.85
N ASN A 351 10.41 23.54 2.45
CA ASN A 351 10.51 23.84 3.88
C ASN A 351 10.18 25.31 4.17
N ILE A 352 10.14 25.73 5.44
CA ILE A 352 9.79 27.11 5.81
C ILE A 352 10.72 28.13 5.14
N PRO A 353 12.07 28.02 5.20
CA PRO A 353 12.95 28.98 4.50
C PRO A 353 12.74 29.02 2.98
N GLU A 354 12.50 27.88 2.34
CA GLU A 354 12.21 27.80 0.90
C GLU A 354 10.86 28.44 0.57
N ALA A 355 9.84 28.21 1.41
CA ALA A 355 8.52 28.81 1.25
C ALA A 355 8.57 30.35 1.44
N GLU A 356 9.38 30.86 2.35
CA GLU A 356 9.63 32.30 2.51
C GLU A 356 10.21 32.92 1.24
N ILE A 357 11.17 32.23 0.59
CA ILE A 357 11.75 32.70 -0.68
C ILE A 357 10.70 32.67 -1.80
N LEU A 358 9.93 31.58 -1.91
CA LEU A 358 8.93 31.42 -2.97
C LEU A 358 7.73 32.35 -2.82
N SER A 359 7.38 32.75 -1.61
CA SER A 359 6.22 33.62 -1.32
C SER A 359 6.59 35.09 -1.09
N ASP A 360 7.86 35.41 -0.89
CA ASP A 360 8.35 36.69 -0.40
C ASP A 360 7.68 37.11 0.93
N MET A 361 7.36 36.13 1.80
CA MET A 361 6.69 36.34 3.08
C MET A 361 7.53 35.77 4.22
N LYS A 362 7.46 36.38 5.42
CA LYS A 362 8.00 35.78 6.64
C LYS A 362 6.98 34.81 7.25
N ILE A 363 7.43 33.65 7.71
CA ILE A 363 6.60 32.59 8.27
C ILE A 363 6.98 32.37 9.73
N ASN A 364 6.15 32.87 10.65
CA ASN A 364 6.39 32.81 12.09
C ASN A 364 5.37 31.89 12.82
N ASN A 365 4.25 31.57 12.19
CA ASN A 365 3.14 30.84 12.80
C ASN A 365 2.33 30.07 11.73
N LYS A 366 1.30 29.34 12.16
CA LYS A 366 0.43 28.53 11.28
C LYS A 366 -0.36 29.36 10.27
N GLU A 367 -0.79 30.56 10.65
CA GLU A 367 -1.52 31.49 9.77
C GLU A 367 -0.62 31.96 8.62
N ASP A 368 0.66 32.20 8.90
CA ASP A 368 1.62 32.62 7.88
C ASP A 368 1.94 31.43 6.94
N MET A 369 2.02 30.19 7.47
CA MET A 369 2.13 28.98 6.62
C MET A 369 0.96 28.85 5.66
N ILE A 370 -0.27 29.07 6.13
CA ILE A 370 -1.49 29.04 5.28
C ILE A 370 -1.41 30.08 4.17
N LYS A 371 -1.03 31.31 4.50
CA LYS A 371 -0.91 32.41 3.51
C LYS A 371 0.18 32.12 2.47
N ALA A 372 1.35 31.67 2.91
CA ALA A 372 2.46 31.36 2.03
C ALA A 372 2.14 30.17 1.11
N ALA A 373 1.59 29.07 1.65
CA ALA A 373 1.20 27.91 0.85
C ALA A 373 0.12 28.27 -0.20
N LYS A 374 -0.87 29.07 0.19
CA LYS A 374 -1.90 29.58 -0.72
C LYS A 374 -1.28 30.44 -1.83
N TYR A 375 -0.45 31.41 -1.46
CA TYR A 375 0.21 32.30 -2.43
C TYR A 375 1.02 31.54 -3.46
N VAL A 376 1.87 30.62 -3.00
CA VAL A 376 2.70 29.78 -3.89
C VAL A 376 1.84 28.93 -4.81
N GLY A 377 0.79 28.30 -4.26
CA GLY A 377 -0.10 27.43 -5.04
C GLY A 377 -0.89 28.19 -6.11
N GLU A 378 -1.48 29.33 -5.75
CA GLU A 378 -2.27 30.15 -6.68
C GLU A 378 -1.38 30.87 -7.72
N SER A 379 -0.21 31.37 -7.30
CA SER A 379 0.69 32.11 -8.19
C SER A 379 1.36 31.22 -9.23
N TYR A 380 1.65 29.97 -8.87
CA TYR A 380 2.41 29.07 -9.74
C TYR A 380 1.59 27.89 -10.30
N GLY A 381 0.32 27.76 -9.90
CA GLY A 381 -0.61 26.78 -10.43
C GLY A 381 -0.32 25.32 -10.03
N CYS A 382 0.25 25.08 -8.83
CA CYS A 382 0.59 23.77 -8.32
C CYS A 382 0.09 23.56 -6.88
N SER A 383 -0.03 22.30 -6.43
CA SER A 383 -0.23 22.02 -5.00
C SER A 383 1.05 22.28 -4.21
N VAL A 384 0.92 22.57 -2.92
CA VAL A 384 2.05 22.89 -2.03
C VAL A 384 2.00 22.04 -0.78
N LEU A 385 3.05 21.26 -0.51
CA LEU A 385 3.25 20.63 0.79
C LEU A 385 4.33 21.40 1.56
N LEU A 386 3.92 22.36 2.40
CA LEU A 386 4.83 23.17 3.21
C LEU A 386 5.24 22.40 4.45
N LYS A 387 6.56 22.08 4.55
CA LYS A 387 7.15 21.27 5.63
C LYS A 387 7.39 22.10 6.88
N GLY A 388 6.79 21.73 8.02
CA GLY A 388 6.87 22.45 9.29
C GLY A 388 8.05 22.10 10.19
N GLY A 389 8.90 21.14 9.82
CA GLY A 389 9.96 20.57 10.68
C GLY A 389 11.05 21.54 11.17
N HIS A 390 11.02 22.81 10.73
CA HIS A 390 11.90 23.88 11.22
C HIS A 390 11.26 24.72 12.34
N SER A 391 10.00 24.45 12.70
CA SER A 391 9.33 25.14 13.81
C SER A 391 9.81 24.61 15.16
N ILE A 392 9.77 25.48 16.19
CA ILE A 392 10.37 25.19 17.51
C ILE A 392 9.56 24.12 18.28
N ASN A 393 8.28 23.92 17.98
CA ASN A 393 7.37 23.17 18.83
C ASN A 393 6.70 21.93 18.19
N ASP A 394 6.65 21.82 16.86
CA ASP A 394 6.02 20.69 16.19
C ASP A 394 6.65 20.41 14.80
N ALA A 395 6.32 19.26 14.20
CA ALA A 395 6.74 18.87 12.86
C ALA A 395 5.52 18.73 11.93
N ASN A 396 4.51 19.59 12.10
CA ASN A 396 3.29 19.55 11.31
C ASN A 396 3.52 20.11 9.91
N ASP A 397 3.06 19.38 8.89
CA ASP A 397 3.12 19.82 7.50
C ASP A 397 1.75 20.26 7.02
N LEU A 398 1.72 21.23 6.11
CA LEU A 398 0.50 21.79 5.54
C LEU A 398 0.44 21.51 4.05
N LEU A 399 -0.57 20.76 3.61
CA LEU A 399 -0.91 20.60 2.20
C LEU A 399 -1.95 21.66 1.79
N TYR A 400 -1.65 22.39 0.73
CA TYR A 400 -2.60 23.20 -0.03
C TYR A 400 -2.86 22.54 -1.38
N GLU A 401 -4.11 22.20 -1.66
CA GLU A 401 -4.52 21.57 -2.91
C GLU A 401 -5.90 22.11 -3.33
N ASN A 402 -5.99 22.71 -4.53
CA ASN A 402 -7.27 23.19 -5.11
C ASN A 402 -8.13 24.04 -4.16
N GLY A 403 -7.50 24.95 -3.42
CA GLY A 403 -8.19 25.83 -2.45
C GLY A 403 -8.43 25.22 -1.07
N ASN A 404 -8.14 23.95 -0.88
CA ASN A 404 -8.31 23.23 0.38
C ASN A 404 -6.99 23.11 1.15
N PHE A 405 -7.10 23.01 2.48
CA PHE A 405 -5.96 22.86 3.37
C PHE A 405 -6.10 21.59 4.18
N VAL A 406 -5.02 20.79 4.25
CA VAL A 406 -4.95 19.59 5.08
C VAL A 406 -3.68 19.64 5.91
N TRP A 407 -3.82 19.53 7.24
CA TRP A 407 -2.70 19.41 8.16
C TRP A 407 -2.34 17.95 8.42
N PHE A 408 -1.06 17.67 8.38
CA PHE A 408 -0.50 16.37 8.79
C PHE A 408 0.26 16.60 10.09
N ASP A 409 -0.26 16.10 11.18
CA ASP A 409 0.40 16.16 12.47
C ASP A 409 1.68 15.31 12.48
N GLY A 410 2.73 15.84 13.08
CA GLY A 410 4.00 15.15 13.22
C GLY A 410 4.61 15.42 14.60
N LYS A 411 5.02 14.36 15.27
CA LYS A 411 5.87 14.50 16.46
C LYS A 411 7.31 14.67 16.02
N ARG A 412 8.00 15.64 16.63
CA ARG A 412 9.45 15.78 16.42
C ARG A 412 10.16 14.55 16.97
N ILE A 413 10.91 13.87 16.12
CA ILE A 413 11.77 12.76 16.51
C ILE A 413 13.14 13.35 16.85
N ASP A 414 13.62 13.07 18.04
CA ASP A 414 14.94 13.52 18.50
C ASP A 414 16.01 12.61 17.87
N ASN A 415 16.43 12.99 16.67
CA ASN A 415 17.47 12.30 15.92
C ASN A 415 18.36 13.35 15.22
N PRO A 416 19.66 13.40 15.50
CA PRO A 416 20.59 14.33 14.84
C PRO A 416 20.83 13.95 13.36
N ASN A 417 20.55 12.71 12.98
CA ASN A 417 20.80 12.15 11.65
C ASN A 417 19.60 12.41 10.72
N THR A 418 19.48 13.64 10.24
CA THR A 418 18.38 14.12 9.39
C THR A 418 18.78 14.35 7.94
N HIS A 419 19.97 13.89 7.54
CA HIS A 419 20.47 14.07 6.17
C HIS A 419 19.59 13.32 5.17
N GLY A 420 19.08 14.04 4.16
CA GLY A 420 18.24 13.49 3.10
C GLY A 420 16.74 13.37 3.44
N THR A 421 16.26 13.93 4.56
CA THR A 421 14.83 13.88 4.92
C THR A 421 13.92 14.49 3.86
N GLY A 422 14.30 15.64 3.24
CA GLY A 422 13.57 16.26 2.15
C GLY A 422 13.50 15.36 0.92
N CYS A 423 14.63 14.83 0.48
CA CYS A 423 14.70 13.88 -0.64
C CYS A 423 13.84 12.64 -0.40
N THR A 424 13.90 12.07 0.80
CA THR A 424 13.09 10.90 1.18
C THR A 424 11.60 11.21 1.16
N LEU A 425 11.16 12.31 1.75
CA LEU A 425 9.74 12.69 1.75
C LEU A 425 9.21 12.86 0.32
N SER A 426 9.89 13.65 -0.50
CA SER A 426 9.46 13.93 -1.89
C SER A 426 9.48 12.68 -2.77
N SER A 427 10.43 11.77 -2.58
CA SER A 427 10.50 10.49 -3.31
C SER A 427 9.43 9.48 -2.86
N ALA A 428 9.08 9.47 -1.56
CA ALA A 428 7.97 8.66 -1.06
C ALA A 428 6.62 9.17 -1.59
N ILE A 429 6.42 10.49 -1.69
CA ILE A 429 5.25 11.09 -2.35
C ILE A 429 5.19 10.67 -3.81
N ALA A 430 6.28 10.81 -4.58
CA ALA A 430 6.34 10.39 -5.97
C ALA A 430 6.01 8.90 -6.13
N SER A 431 6.55 8.04 -5.27
CA SER A 431 6.24 6.60 -5.25
C SER A 431 4.76 6.30 -5.04
N ASN A 432 4.12 7.04 -4.13
CA ASN A 432 2.69 6.84 -3.83
C ASN A 432 1.79 7.37 -4.96
N LEU A 433 2.15 8.50 -5.58
CA LEU A 433 1.48 9.02 -6.79
C LEU A 433 1.62 8.05 -7.97
N ALA A 434 2.80 7.44 -8.17
CA ALA A 434 3.00 6.40 -9.20
C ALA A 434 2.04 5.21 -9.01
N LYS A 435 1.73 4.85 -7.78
CA LYS A 435 0.77 3.79 -7.43
C LYS A 435 -0.69 4.22 -7.55
N GLY A 436 -0.97 5.48 -7.92
CA GLY A 436 -2.31 6.01 -8.14
C GLY A 436 -3.03 6.51 -6.89
N LEU A 437 -2.32 6.71 -5.77
CA LEU A 437 -2.91 7.32 -4.58
C LEU A 437 -3.18 8.82 -4.81
N SER A 438 -4.16 9.38 -4.11
CA SER A 438 -4.38 10.82 -4.06
C SER A 438 -3.18 11.55 -3.46
N LEU A 439 -3.04 12.86 -3.73
CA LEU A 439 -1.93 13.64 -3.20
C LEU A 439 -1.95 13.69 -1.67
N ALA A 440 -3.12 13.83 -1.05
CA ALA A 440 -3.25 13.85 0.41
C ALA A 440 -2.84 12.50 1.04
N GLU A 441 -3.28 11.37 0.48
CA GLU A 441 -2.86 10.03 0.92
C GLU A 441 -1.37 9.80 0.69
N SER A 442 -0.84 10.26 -0.44
CA SER A 442 0.58 10.16 -0.78
C SER A 442 1.45 10.92 0.22
N ALA A 443 1.05 12.14 0.59
CA ALA A 443 1.74 12.95 1.59
C ALA A 443 1.67 12.31 2.99
N LYS A 444 0.50 11.81 3.40
CA LYS A 444 0.32 11.12 4.68
C LYS A 444 1.25 9.91 4.80
N LYS A 445 1.21 9.00 3.82
CA LYS A 445 2.06 7.80 3.81
C LYS A 445 3.56 8.12 3.74
N ALA A 446 3.93 9.16 3.02
CA ALA A 446 5.31 9.62 2.96
C ALA A 446 5.80 10.15 4.31
N LYS A 447 4.94 10.85 5.05
CA LYS A 447 5.24 11.32 6.41
C LYS A 447 5.37 10.18 7.41
N GLU A 448 4.53 9.16 7.32
CA GLU A 448 4.64 7.92 8.10
C GLU A 448 5.98 7.24 7.81
N TYR A 449 6.31 7.00 6.53
CA TYR A 449 7.55 6.37 6.12
C TYR A 449 8.81 7.09 6.64
N ILE A 450 8.87 8.42 6.53
CA ILE A 450 10.03 9.18 7.01
C ILE A 450 10.13 9.16 8.53
N SER A 451 9.00 9.19 9.24
CA SER A 451 8.97 9.10 10.70
C SER A 451 9.52 7.75 11.18
N ASP A 452 9.12 6.67 10.57
CA ASP A 452 9.62 5.33 10.89
C ASP A 452 11.13 5.20 10.58
N ALA A 453 11.57 5.71 9.42
CA ALA A 453 12.99 5.70 9.05
C ALA A 453 13.88 6.50 10.02
N LEU A 454 13.37 7.61 10.55
CA LEU A 454 14.04 8.44 11.56
C LEU A 454 14.05 7.77 12.95
N ALA A 455 12.94 7.11 13.32
CA ALA A 455 12.81 6.46 14.62
C ALA A 455 13.79 5.29 14.83
N GLU A 456 14.29 4.69 13.74
CA GLU A 456 15.28 3.60 13.78
C GLU A 456 16.68 4.02 14.25
N GLY A 457 16.98 5.33 14.31
CA GLY A 457 18.17 5.84 14.96
C GLY A 457 19.51 5.40 14.32
N LEU A 458 19.56 5.20 12.99
CA LEU A 458 20.81 4.86 12.30
C LEU A 458 21.87 5.95 12.54
N ASP A 459 23.03 5.57 13.06
CA ASP A 459 24.13 6.48 13.35
C ASP A 459 25.38 6.08 12.53
N LEU A 460 25.60 6.81 11.44
CA LEU A 460 26.72 6.58 10.52
C LEU A 460 27.41 7.91 10.16
N GLY A 461 28.72 7.94 10.31
CA GLY A 461 29.55 9.10 9.99
C GLY A 461 29.78 10.01 11.19
N ASN A 462 30.46 11.15 10.96
CA ASN A 462 30.85 12.10 12.01
C ASN A 462 30.05 13.41 11.97
N GLY A 463 29.07 13.51 11.12
CA GLY A 463 28.20 14.67 10.94
C GLY A 463 26.72 14.26 10.96
N SER A 464 25.84 15.02 10.26
CA SER A 464 24.45 14.61 10.12
C SER A 464 24.38 13.34 9.25
N GLY A 465 24.08 12.20 9.86
CA GLY A 465 24.05 10.88 9.23
C GLY A 465 22.79 10.61 8.41
N PRO A 466 22.79 9.52 7.61
CA PRO A 466 21.63 9.13 6.80
C PRO A 466 20.57 8.43 7.63
N MET A 467 19.35 8.36 7.09
CA MET A 467 18.25 7.57 7.64
C MET A 467 18.36 6.08 7.26
N LYS A 468 17.73 5.22 8.07
CA LYS A 468 17.64 3.77 7.81
C LYS A 468 16.48 3.47 6.88
N HIS A 469 16.68 3.53 5.58
CA HIS A 469 15.61 3.30 4.58
C HIS A 469 15.04 1.88 4.59
N ASN A 470 15.83 0.89 5.01
CA ASN A 470 15.48 -0.52 4.97
C ASN A 470 14.85 -1.04 6.28
N PHE A 471 14.26 -0.16 7.07
CA PHE A 471 13.48 -0.56 8.24
C PHE A 471 12.30 -1.45 7.79
N GLY A 472 11.92 -2.42 8.60
CA GLY A 472 10.81 -3.34 8.30
C GLY A 472 11.10 -4.37 7.19
N LEU A 473 12.29 -4.38 6.57
CA LEU A 473 12.69 -5.41 5.62
C LEU A 473 13.03 -6.71 6.37
N LEU A 474 12.05 -7.62 6.44
CA LEU A 474 12.26 -9.02 6.82
C LEU A 474 12.48 -9.84 5.55
N THR A 475 13.68 -9.79 4.97
CA THR A 475 13.97 -10.59 3.78
C THR A 475 14.86 -11.78 4.11
N LYS A 476 14.79 -12.80 3.25
CA LYS A 476 15.72 -13.95 3.22
C LYS A 476 17.21 -13.51 3.28
N TYR A 477 17.51 -12.32 2.77
CA TYR A 477 18.85 -11.76 2.64
C TYR A 477 19.17 -10.70 3.68
N GLY A 478 18.21 -10.18 4.43
CA GLY A 478 18.32 -9.01 5.31
C GLY A 478 18.22 -9.28 6.82
N LYS A 479 18.40 -10.53 7.27
CA LYS A 479 18.57 -10.79 8.72
C LYS A 479 19.93 -10.28 9.17
N VAL A 480 20.02 -8.99 9.51
CA VAL A 480 21.11 -8.50 10.35
C VAL A 480 20.83 -9.07 11.74
N LYS A 481 21.64 -10.02 12.19
CA LYS A 481 21.68 -10.38 13.61
C LYS A 481 22.12 -9.11 14.36
N GLN A 482 21.23 -8.60 15.21
CA GLN A 482 21.61 -7.65 16.24
C GLN A 482 22.62 -8.28 17.20
#